data_96daa222e359a1db907f71121291debf
#
_entry.id   96daa222e359a1db907f71121291debf
#
_cell.length_a   1.000
_cell.length_b   1.000
_cell.length_c   1.000
_cell.angle_alpha   90.00
_cell.angle_beta   90.00
_cell.angle_gamma   90.00
#
_symmetry.space_group_name_H-M   'P 1'
#
loop_
_entity.id
_entity.type
_entity.pdbx_description
1 polymer ?
#
loop_
_entity_poly.entity_id
_entity_poly.type
_entity_poly.pdbx_seq_one_letter_code
_entity_poly.pdbx_strand_id
1 'polypeptide(L)'
;MLSVTNLQSGYGKKHVLHDVTLRVDAGEVVSLLGRNGMGKTTSLHTIMGLNKAWDGKVEFDGKDITNASPHIISKLGLGYVPEGRGIFPNLTVRENLQMSARTGRWTSERVYELFPRLKERLSQWGNQLSGGEQQMLAIGRALLLNPSMVMLDELTEGLAPLIQQEIWACLQRIRGDGIAILVVDKNIRALLPITQRHYIMQKGEICWSGPSEELEKNRAELDRYITL
;
A
#
# COMPACT_ATOMS: atom_id res chain seq x y z
N MET A 1 -9.77 11.69 -4.51
CA MET A 1 -8.38 11.27 -4.15
C MET A 1 -7.79 10.42 -5.28
N LEU A 2 -7.89 9.09 -5.30
CA LEU A 2 -7.43 8.24 -6.40
C LEU A 2 -8.62 7.71 -7.20
N SER A 3 -8.55 7.78 -8.54
CA SER A 3 -9.51 7.17 -9.46
C SER A 3 -8.75 6.39 -10.53
N VAL A 4 -9.10 5.14 -10.71
CA VAL A 4 -8.56 4.24 -11.72
C VAL A 4 -9.73 3.77 -12.56
N THR A 5 -9.66 3.95 -13.89
CA THR A 5 -10.76 3.64 -14.81
C THR A 5 -10.25 2.78 -15.95
N ASN A 6 -10.84 1.61 -16.11
CA ASN A 6 -10.59 0.66 -17.22
C ASN A 6 -9.09 0.39 -17.44
N LEU A 7 -8.29 0.30 -16.36
CA LEU A 7 -6.85 0.19 -16.44
C LEU A 7 -6.45 -1.17 -17.02
N GLN A 8 -5.65 -1.13 -18.10
CA GLN A 8 -5.05 -2.28 -18.73
C GLN A 8 -3.54 -2.21 -18.65
N SER A 9 -2.88 -3.32 -18.36
CA SER A 9 -1.43 -3.38 -18.21
C SER A 9 -0.91 -4.82 -18.25
N GLY A 10 0.41 -4.95 -18.34
CA GLY A 10 1.06 -6.26 -18.35
C GLY A 10 2.56 -6.15 -18.50
N TYR A 11 3.22 -7.27 -18.76
CA TYR A 11 4.67 -7.37 -18.89
C TYR A 11 5.05 -7.96 -20.24
N GLY A 12 5.80 -7.21 -21.04
CA GLY A 12 6.15 -7.62 -22.39
C GLY A 12 4.90 -7.83 -23.26
N LYS A 13 4.58 -9.07 -23.62
CA LYS A 13 3.35 -9.44 -24.35
C LYS A 13 2.26 -10.06 -23.46
N LYS A 14 2.54 -10.26 -22.17
CA LYS A 14 1.60 -10.88 -21.24
C LYS A 14 0.66 -9.82 -20.67
N HIS A 15 -0.60 -9.85 -21.06
CA HIS A 15 -1.66 -9.04 -20.49
C HIS A 15 -1.99 -9.56 -19.08
N VAL A 16 -2.02 -8.69 -18.09
CA VAL A 16 -2.25 -9.03 -16.68
C VAL A 16 -3.45 -8.29 -16.10
N LEU A 17 -3.62 -7.02 -16.46
CA LEU A 17 -4.78 -6.22 -16.08
C LEU A 17 -5.64 -5.99 -17.31
N HIS A 18 -6.88 -6.45 -17.27
CA HIS A 18 -7.79 -6.39 -18.42
C HIS A 18 -8.78 -5.22 -18.33
N ASP A 19 -9.31 -4.95 -17.14
CA ASP A 19 -10.22 -3.84 -16.85
C ASP A 19 -10.26 -3.60 -15.34
N VAL A 20 -9.31 -2.83 -14.83
CA VAL A 20 -9.29 -2.51 -13.40
C VAL A 20 -9.89 -1.14 -13.18
N THR A 21 -11.03 -1.10 -12.52
CA THR A 21 -11.72 0.12 -12.13
C THR A 21 -11.89 0.14 -10.62
N LEU A 22 -11.25 1.11 -9.94
CA LEU A 22 -11.35 1.30 -8.49
C LEU A 22 -11.19 2.78 -8.13
N ARG A 23 -11.65 3.14 -6.93
CA ARG A 23 -11.45 4.48 -6.37
C ARG A 23 -11.09 4.41 -4.89
N VAL A 24 -10.38 5.41 -4.42
CA VAL A 24 -10.10 5.66 -3.00
C VAL A 24 -10.42 7.12 -2.72
N ASP A 25 -11.29 7.38 -1.77
CA ASP A 25 -11.67 8.73 -1.39
C ASP A 25 -10.69 9.29 -0.32
N ALA A 26 -10.71 10.60 -0.07
CA ALA A 26 -9.81 11.21 0.92
C ALA A 26 -10.06 10.65 2.32
N GLY A 27 -9.00 10.23 3.02
CA GLY A 27 -9.07 9.62 4.34
C GLY A 27 -9.72 8.24 4.39
N GLU A 28 -10.07 7.65 3.22
CA GLU A 28 -10.64 6.31 3.13
C GLU A 28 -9.54 5.24 3.20
N VAL A 29 -9.84 4.13 3.88
CA VAL A 29 -9.05 2.91 3.80
C VAL A 29 -9.77 1.90 2.93
N VAL A 30 -9.12 1.51 1.85
CA VAL A 30 -9.63 0.57 0.85
C VAL A 30 -8.72 -0.63 0.79
N SER A 31 -9.27 -1.84 0.71
CA SER A 31 -8.47 -3.03 0.44
C SER A 31 -8.66 -3.55 -0.98
N LEU A 32 -7.58 -4.07 -1.55
CA LEU A 32 -7.59 -4.84 -2.79
C LEU A 32 -7.24 -6.28 -2.47
N LEU A 33 -8.25 -7.15 -2.52
CA LEU A 33 -8.20 -8.56 -2.18
C LEU A 33 -8.11 -9.42 -3.44
N GLY A 34 -7.72 -10.68 -3.27
CA GLY A 34 -7.65 -11.66 -4.34
C GLY A 34 -6.47 -12.60 -4.16
N ARG A 35 -6.53 -13.75 -4.84
CA ARG A 35 -5.48 -14.77 -4.80
C ARG A 35 -4.17 -14.27 -5.41
N ASN A 36 -3.08 -15.00 -5.17
CA ASN A 36 -1.79 -14.68 -5.78
C ASN A 36 -1.87 -14.77 -7.31
N GLY A 37 -1.15 -13.86 -8.00
CA GLY A 37 -1.15 -13.81 -9.46
C GLY A 37 -2.40 -13.19 -10.11
N MET A 38 -3.34 -12.66 -9.32
CA MET A 38 -4.57 -12.04 -9.86
C MET A 38 -4.35 -10.62 -10.41
N GLY A 39 -3.18 -9.99 -10.19
CA GLY A 39 -2.85 -8.68 -10.74
C GLY A 39 -2.77 -7.55 -9.70
N LYS A 40 -2.91 -7.83 -8.39
CA LYS A 40 -2.91 -6.81 -7.32
C LYS A 40 -1.65 -5.93 -7.34
N THR A 41 -0.47 -6.52 -7.20
CA THR A 41 0.82 -5.81 -7.28
C THR A 41 1.01 -5.11 -8.62
N THR A 42 0.59 -5.73 -9.73
CA THR A 42 0.64 -5.10 -11.05
C THR A 42 -0.21 -3.83 -11.11
N SER A 43 -1.39 -3.82 -10.46
CA SER A 43 -2.25 -2.64 -10.35
C SER A 43 -1.52 -1.52 -9.59
N LEU A 44 -0.94 -1.82 -8.41
CA LEU A 44 -0.18 -0.84 -7.64
C LEU A 44 1.05 -0.31 -8.42
N HIS A 45 1.79 -1.19 -9.10
CA HIS A 45 2.93 -0.80 -9.93
C HIS A 45 2.50 0.11 -11.09
N THR A 46 1.36 -0.18 -11.74
CA THR A 46 0.88 0.64 -12.85
C THR A 46 0.38 1.99 -12.36
N ILE A 47 -0.32 2.06 -11.22
CA ILE A 47 -0.73 3.31 -10.59
C ILE A 47 0.49 4.17 -10.21
N MET A 48 1.57 3.54 -9.67
CA MET A 48 2.82 4.23 -9.31
C MET A 48 3.72 4.59 -10.50
N GLY A 49 3.34 4.23 -11.73
CA GLY A 49 4.18 4.47 -12.92
C GLY A 49 5.44 3.59 -12.99
N LEU A 50 5.51 2.52 -12.18
CA LEU A 50 6.57 1.51 -12.21
C LEU A 50 6.36 0.51 -13.36
N ASN A 51 5.12 0.38 -13.81
CA ASN A 51 4.73 -0.41 -14.97
C ASN A 51 3.85 0.45 -15.87
N LYS A 52 3.93 0.24 -17.19
CA LYS A 52 3.21 1.06 -18.16
C LYS A 52 1.75 0.66 -18.25
N ALA A 53 0.82 1.62 -18.14
CA ALA A 53 -0.56 1.44 -18.56
C ALA A 53 -0.61 1.32 -20.07
N TRP A 54 -1.30 0.29 -20.57
CA TRP A 54 -1.52 0.09 -22.01
C TRP A 54 -2.78 0.81 -22.48
N ASP A 55 -3.79 0.88 -21.58
CA ASP A 55 -5.04 1.60 -21.77
C ASP A 55 -5.64 1.97 -20.44
N GLY A 56 -6.69 2.79 -20.43
CA GLY A 56 -7.36 3.28 -19.25
C GLY A 56 -6.73 4.55 -18.69
N LYS A 57 -7.20 4.98 -17.52
CA LYS A 57 -6.83 6.24 -16.91
C LYS A 57 -6.57 6.10 -15.41
N VAL A 58 -5.56 6.81 -14.90
CA VAL A 58 -5.27 6.95 -13.48
C VAL A 58 -5.24 8.43 -13.12
N GLU A 59 -6.09 8.86 -12.21
CA GLU A 59 -6.15 10.23 -11.71
C GLU A 59 -5.89 10.26 -10.20
N PHE A 60 -5.06 11.21 -9.77
CA PHE A 60 -4.78 11.46 -8.37
C PHE A 60 -4.97 12.95 -8.05
N ASP A 61 -5.87 13.24 -7.10
CA ASP A 61 -6.30 14.61 -6.76
C ASP A 61 -6.70 15.45 -7.98
N GLY A 62 -7.46 14.83 -8.91
CA GLY A 62 -7.95 15.48 -10.13
C GLY A 62 -6.89 15.66 -11.21
N LYS A 63 -5.66 15.20 -11.00
CA LYS A 63 -4.58 15.24 -12.00
C LYS A 63 -4.44 13.87 -12.65
N ASP A 64 -4.35 13.87 -13.98
CA ASP A 64 -3.99 12.67 -14.72
C ASP A 64 -2.52 12.31 -14.45
N ILE A 65 -2.31 11.13 -13.90
CA ILE A 65 -0.99 10.56 -13.60
C ILE A 65 -0.70 9.30 -14.43
N THR A 66 -1.54 9.02 -15.44
CA THR A 66 -1.38 7.86 -16.31
C THR A 66 0.00 7.89 -16.97
N ASN A 67 0.79 6.85 -16.73
CA ASN A 67 2.18 6.76 -17.20
C ASN A 67 3.12 7.90 -16.76
N ALA A 68 2.75 8.68 -15.75
CA ALA A 68 3.67 9.61 -15.12
C ALA A 68 4.81 8.84 -14.42
N SER A 69 5.99 9.46 -14.30
CA SER A 69 7.10 8.80 -13.62
C SER A 69 6.90 8.73 -12.09
N PRO A 70 7.41 7.67 -11.42
CA PRO A 70 7.20 7.46 -9.98
C PRO A 70 7.56 8.66 -9.11
N HIS A 71 8.63 9.39 -9.46
CA HIS A 71 9.04 10.56 -8.69
C HIS A 71 8.06 11.73 -8.79
N ILE A 72 7.38 11.90 -9.93
CA ILE A 72 6.32 12.90 -10.11
C ILE A 72 5.12 12.51 -9.26
N ILE A 73 4.68 11.24 -9.35
CA ILE A 73 3.56 10.70 -8.58
C ILE A 73 3.82 10.85 -7.07
N SER A 74 5.02 10.49 -6.61
CA SER A 74 5.41 10.66 -5.21
C SER A 74 5.43 12.14 -4.77
N LYS A 75 5.83 13.07 -5.66
CA LYS A 75 5.79 14.52 -5.37
C LYS A 75 4.35 15.05 -5.23
N LEU A 76 3.39 14.43 -5.88
CA LEU A 76 1.97 14.77 -5.73
C LEU A 76 1.38 14.29 -4.41
N GLY A 77 2.10 13.46 -3.63
CA GLY A 77 1.67 13.00 -2.32
C GLY A 77 1.17 11.55 -2.29
N LEU A 78 1.45 10.73 -3.31
CA LEU A 78 1.17 9.30 -3.29
C LEU A 78 2.40 8.54 -2.82
N GLY A 79 2.33 7.95 -1.62
CA GLY A 79 3.36 7.07 -1.07
C GLY A 79 3.14 5.61 -1.48
N TYR A 80 4.22 4.82 -1.53
CA TYR A 80 4.15 3.39 -1.83
C TYR A 80 5.12 2.58 -0.98
N VAL A 81 4.64 1.51 -0.40
CA VAL A 81 5.42 0.49 0.30
C VAL A 81 5.28 -0.83 -0.46
N PRO A 82 6.33 -1.30 -1.15
CA PRO A 82 6.30 -2.53 -1.94
C PRO A 82 6.36 -3.79 -1.05
N GLU A 83 5.95 -4.94 -1.58
CA GLU A 83 6.05 -6.26 -0.98
C GLU A 83 7.47 -6.57 -0.44
N GLY A 84 8.51 -6.26 -1.18
CA GLY A 84 9.90 -6.46 -0.77
C GLY A 84 10.45 -5.38 0.20
N ARG A 85 9.59 -4.57 0.86
CA ARG A 85 9.92 -3.49 1.79
C ARG A 85 10.67 -2.31 1.17
N GLY A 86 11.57 -2.53 0.20
CA GLY A 86 12.28 -1.50 -0.56
C GLY A 86 13.20 -0.61 0.31
N ILE A 87 13.73 -1.13 1.41
CA ILE A 87 14.72 -0.40 2.23
C ILE A 87 16.11 -0.45 1.58
N PHE A 88 16.98 0.47 1.96
CA PHE A 88 18.38 0.45 1.57
C PHE A 88 19.19 -0.35 2.60
N PRO A 89 19.66 -1.57 2.27
CA PRO A 89 20.29 -2.47 3.22
C PRO A 89 21.63 -1.94 3.74
N ASN A 90 22.33 -1.13 2.95
CA ASN A 90 23.64 -0.57 3.23
C ASN A 90 23.59 0.87 3.78
N LEU A 91 22.42 1.34 4.17
CA LEU A 91 22.23 2.59 4.90
C LEU A 91 21.72 2.28 6.30
N THR A 92 22.08 3.12 7.26
CA THR A 92 21.55 3.05 8.62
C THR A 92 20.05 3.36 8.64
N VAL A 93 19.36 3.01 9.72
CA VAL A 93 17.95 3.39 9.95
C VAL A 93 17.77 4.90 9.79
N ARG A 94 18.66 5.69 10.41
CA ARG A 94 18.65 7.16 10.32
C ARG A 94 18.74 7.64 8.88
N GLU A 95 19.72 7.16 8.12
CA GLU A 95 19.92 7.56 6.72
C GLU A 95 18.77 7.13 5.83
N ASN A 96 18.24 5.91 6.00
CA ASN A 96 17.05 5.44 5.30
C ASN A 96 15.86 6.40 5.48
N LEU A 97 15.62 6.88 6.71
CA LEU A 97 14.54 7.81 7.01
C LEU A 97 14.81 9.20 6.42
N GLN A 98 16.03 9.71 6.57
CA GLN A 98 16.43 11.04 6.09
C GLN A 98 16.31 11.19 4.58
N MET A 99 16.61 10.15 3.80
CA MET A 99 16.48 10.18 2.33
C MET A 99 15.05 10.46 1.86
N SER A 100 14.05 10.11 2.64
CA SER A 100 12.64 10.28 2.30
C SER A 100 12.02 11.52 2.93
N ALA A 101 12.72 12.17 3.86
CA ALA A 101 12.14 13.23 4.68
C ALA A 101 11.83 14.48 3.88
N ARG A 102 10.58 14.93 3.95
CA ARG A 102 10.09 16.21 3.44
C ARG A 102 9.49 17.02 4.59
N THR A 103 9.48 18.32 4.45
CA THR A 103 8.80 19.20 5.41
C THR A 103 7.31 18.92 5.43
N GLY A 104 6.73 18.75 6.63
CA GLY A 104 5.31 18.49 6.80
C GLY A 104 4.95 17.95 8.17
N ARG A 105 3.76 17.39 8.29
CA ARG A 105 3.21 16.86 9.53
C ARG A 105 3.97 15.63 10.06
N TRP A 106 4.45 14.77 9.16
CA TRP A 106 5.24 13.60 9.51
C TRP A 106 6.71 13.97 9.61
N THR A 107 7.25 13.89 10.81
CA THR A 107 8.67 14.11 11.13
C THR A 107 9.30 12.80 11.60
N SER A 108 10.62 12.76 11.68
CA SER A 108 11.34 11.60 12.22
C SER A 108 10.88 11.26 13.64
N GLU A 109 10.63 12.28 14.47
CA GLU A 109 10.15 12.12 15.85
C GLU A 109 8.80 11.38 15.87
N ARG A 110 7.86 11.77 15.01
CA ARG A 110 6.56 11.08 14.92
C ARG A 110 6.71 9.63 14.43
N VAL A 111 7.65 9.36 13.52
CA VAL A 111 7.95 7.99 13.10
C VAL A 111 8.54 7.19 14.27
N TYR A 112 9.37 7.78 15.12
CA TYR A 112 9.90 7.11 16.31
C TYR A 112 8.83 6.88 17.39
N GLU A 113 7.86 7.78 17.54
CA GLU A 113 6.69 7.58 18.40
C GLU A 113 5.80 6.43 17.90
N LEU A 114 5.69 6.29 16.57
CA LEU A 114 4.93 5.22 15.95
C LEU A 114 5.67 3.87 16.06
N PHE A 115 6.99 3.89 15.90
CA PHE A 115 7.86 2.73 15.90
C PHE A 115 9.07 2.93 16.82
N PRO A 116 8.91 2.81 18.18
CA PRO A 116 9.99 3.04 19.14
C PRO A 116 11.24 2.19 18.88
N ARG A 117 11.06 0.96 18.37
CA ARG A 117 12.17 0.06 18.02
C ARG A 117 13.11 0.66 16.97
N LEU A 118 12.61 1.47 16.04
CA LEU A 118 13.47 2.14 15.06
C LEU A 118 14.36 3.20 15.72
N LYS A 119 13.85 3.89 16.76
CA LYS A 119 14.63 4.87 17.53
C LYS A 119 15.81 4.22 18.24
N GLU A 120 15.61 3.02 18.80
CA GLU A 120 16.66 2.25 19.49
C GLU A 120 17.76 1.77 18.53
N ARG A 121 17.47 1.72 17.23
CA ARG A 121 18.32 1.11 16.19
C ARG A 121 18.83 2.10 15.14
N LEU A 122 18.84 3.40 15.44
CA LEU A 122 19.17 4.47 14.47
C LEU A 122 20.52 4.31 13.78
N SER A 123 21.51 3.72 14.46
CA SER A 123 22.85 3.46 13.91
C SER A 123 23.01 2.09 13.27
N GLN A 124 22.02 1.20 13.36
CA GLN A 124 22.07 -0.11 12.72
C GLN A 124 21.76 0.02 11.22
N TRP A 125 22.40 -0.83 10.43
CA TRP A 125 22.19 -0.91 8.99
C TRP A 125 20.87 -1.62 8.67
N GLY A 126 20.27 -1.29 7.55
CA GLY A 126 18.99 -1.89 7.14
C GLY A 126 19.02 -3.42 7.07
N ASN A 127 20.15 -4.02 6.65
CA ASN A 127 20.34 -5.47 6.61
C ASN A 127 20.50 -6.13 7.99
N GLN A 128 20.72 -5.37 9.05
CA GLN A 128 20.82 -5.87 10.43
C GLN A 128 19.47 -5.92 11.14
N LEU A 129 18.43 -5.35 10.53
CA LEU A 129 17.09 -5.32 11.07
C LEU A 129 16.36 -6.64 10.85
N SER A 130 15.51 -7.04 11.79
CA SER A 130 14.53 -8.10 11.59
C SER A 130 13.53 -7.73 10.47
N GLY A 131 12.85 -8.73 9.91
CA GLY A 131 11.85 -8.48 8.87
C GLY A 131 10.75 -7.50 9.27
N GLY A 132 10.31 -7.54 10.53
CA GLY A 132 9.33 -6.59 11.06
C GLY A 132 9.86 -5.17 11.20
N GLU A 133 11.10 -5.02 11.68
CA GLU A 133 11.75 -3.71 11.77
C GLU A 133 12.01 -3.10 10.39
N GLN A 134 12.37 -3.92 9.40
CA GLN A 134 12.48 -3.47 8.01
C GLN A 134 11.14 -2.99 7.46
N GLN A 135 10.04 -3.66 7.80
CA GLN A 135 8.69 -3.25 7.40
C GLN A 135 8.29 -1.92 8.05
N MET A 136 8.56 -1.76 9.36
CA MET A 136 8.35 -0.49 10.07
C MET A 136 9.18 0.64 9.45
N LEU A 137 10.43 0.35 9.06
CA LEU A 137 11.30 1.31 8.38
C LEU A 137 10.74 1.72 7.01
N ALA A 138 10.23 0.76 6.23
CA ALA A 138 9.61 1.03 4.93
C ALA A 138 8.36 1.92 5.05
N ILE A 139 7.50 1.64 6.04
CA ILE A 139 6.32 2.47 6.34
C ILE A 139 6.78 3.87 6.80
N GLY A 140 7.74 3.96 7.72
CA GLY A 140 8.29 5.23 8.20
C GLY A 140 8.83 6.09 7.06
N ARG A 141 9.53 5.50 6.11
CA ARG A 141 10.03 6.18 4.91
C ARG A 141 8.89 6.72 4.04
N ALA A 142 7.83 5.94 3.84
CA ALA A 142 6.67 6.38 3.08
C ALA A 142 5.95 7.56 3.77
N LEU A 143 5.82 7.53 5.10
CA LEU A 143 5.20 8.60 5.89
C LEU A 143 6.01 9.89 5.85
N LEU A 144 7.36 9.81 5.88
CA LEU A 144 8.24 10.98 5.82
C LEU A 144 8.19 11.73 4.47
N LEU A 145 7.61 11.14 3.43
CA LEU A 145 7.24 11.87 2.22
C LEU A 145 6.08 12.84 2.45
N ASN A 146 5.45 12.81 3.63
CA ASN A 146 4.23 13.57 3.95
C ASN A 146 3.10 13.34 2.93
N PRO A 147 2.72 12.08 2.68
CA PRO A 147 1.75 11.76 1.66
C PRO A 147 0.33 12.10 2.08
N SER A 148 -0.54 12.38 1.12
CA SER A 148 -1.99 12.43 1.32
C SER A 148 -2.64 11.04 1.19
N MET A 149 -1.95 10.10 0.52
CA MET A 149 -2.36 8.72 0.36
C MET A 149 -1.15 7.79 0.36
N VAL A 150 -1.28 6.58 0.93
CA VAL A 150 -0.28 5.51 0.84
C VAL A 150 -0.88 4.25 0.24
N MET A 151 -0.11 3.61 -0.64
CA MET A 151 -0.38 2.25 -1.13
C MET A 151 0.58 1.27 -0.46
N LEU A 152 0.05 0.14 -0.01
CA LEU A 152 0.75 -0.85 0.81
C LEU A 152 0.55 -2.24 0.19
N ASP A 153 1.64 -2.88 -0.22
CA ASP A 153 1.61 -4.17 -0.90
C ASP A 153 2.13 -5.29 0.00
N GLU A 154 1.27 -6.28 0.29
CA GLU A 154 1.53 -7.48 1.11
C GLU A 154 2.23 -7.14 2.45
N LEU A 155 1.60 -6.22 3.20
CA LEU A 155 2.20 -5.50 4.32
C LEU A 155 2.65 -6.40 5.46
N THR A 156 1.94 -7.51 5.72
CA THR A 156 2.16 -8.37 6.89
C THR A 156 2.65 -9.77 6.54
N GLU A 157 2.94 -10.05 5.26
CA GLU A 157 3.38 -11.38 4.84
C GLU A 157 4.73 -11.77 5.46
N GLY A 158 4.80 -13.00 5.99
CA GLY A 158 6.03 -13.55 6.60
C GLY A 158 6.44 -12.91 7.93
N LEU A 159 5.59 -12.08 8.55
CA LEU A 159 5.87 -11.45 9.84
C LEU A 159 5.26 -12.24 11.00
N ALA A 160 5.92 -12.18 12.16
CA ALA A 160 5.41 -12.75 13.40
C ALA A 160 4.08 -12.08 13.81
N PRO A 161 3.12 -12.82 14.42
CA PRO A 161 1.79 -12.28 14.75
C PRO A 161 1.80 -10.99 15.57
N LEU A 162 2.72 -10.85 16.51
CA LEU A 162 2.85 -9.64 17.32
C LEU A 162 3.23 -8.43 16.47
N ILE A 163 4.15 -8.60 15.52
CA ILE A 163 4.57 -7.54 14.60
C ILE A 163 3.43 -7.16 13.65
N GLN A 164 2.67 -8.14 13.17
CA GLN A 164 1.47 -7.87 12.38
C GLN A 164 0.49 -6.98 13.15
N GLN A 165 0.23 -7.26 14.43
CA GLN A 165 -0.64 -6.44 15.27
C GLN A 165 -0.11 -5.00 15.43
N GLU A 166 1.19 -4.82 15.64
CA GLU A 166 1.82 -3.50 15.72
C GLU A 166 1.63 -2.69 14.41
N ILE A 167 1.78 -3.36 13.26
CA ILE A 167 1.58 -2.73 11.94
C ILE A 167 0.11 -2.37 11.72
N TRP A 168 -0.85 -3.23 12.06
CA TRP A 168 -2.27 -2.90 11.95
C TRP A 168 -2.68 -1.75 12.86
N ALA A 169 -2.16 -1.69 14.09
CA ALA A 169 -2.36 -0.54 14.99
C ALA A 169 -1.77 0.76 14.41
N CYS A 170 -0.62 0.65 13.72
CA CYS A 170 -0.03 1.78 13.00
C CYS A 170 -0.97 2.30 11.90
N LEU A 171 -1.57 1.42 11.08
CA LEU A 171 -2.50 1.84 10.04
C LEU A 171 -3.73 2.57 10.58
N GLN A 172 -4.24 2.15 11.75
CA GLN A 172 -5.33 2.86 12.41
C GLN A 172 -4.93 4.29 12.80
N ARG A 173 -3.70 4.49 13.28
CA ARG A 173 -3.17 5.84 13.60
C ARG A 173 -3.01 6.69 12.34
N ILE A 174 -2.46 6.13 11.26
CA ILE A 174 -2.27 6.81 9.97
C ILE A 174 -3.63 7.25 9.40
N ARG A 175 -4.64 6.38 9.46
CA ARG A 175 -6.02 6.72 9.10
C ARG A 175 -6.56 7.87 9.94
N GLY A 176 -6.33 7.86 11.27
CA GLY A 176 -6.72 8.94 12.19
C GLY A 176 -6.10 10.30 11.84
N ASP A 177 -4.97 10.29 11.14
CA ASP A 177 -4.32 11.50 10.60
C ASP A 177 -4.92 11.98 9.27
N GLY A 178 -5.92 11.30 8.72
CA GLY A 178 -6.61 11.66 7.49
C GLY A 178 -5.90 11.20 6.21
N ILE A 179 -4.86 10.35 6.31
CA ILE A 179 -4.19 9.78 5.15
C ILE A 179 -5.07 8.67 4.56
N ALA A 180 -5.33 8.73 3.26
CA ALA A 180 -6.02 7.66 2.55
C ALA A 180 -5.08 6.44 2.38
N ILE A 181 -5.64 5.23 2.39
CA ILE A 181 -4.85 4.00 2.31
C ILE A 181 -5.46 3.05 1.30
N LEU A 182 -4.66 2.56 0.36
CA LEU A 182 -4.98 1.38 -0.45
C LEU A 182 -4.07 0.24 0.01
N VAL A 183 -4.64 -0.81 0.60
CA VAL A 183 -3.87 -1.93 1.15
C VAL A 183 -4.17 -3.23 0.43
N VAL A 184 -3.10 -3.94 0.06
CA VAL A 184 -3.13 -5.32 -0.40
C VAL A 184 -2.60 -6.19 0.72
N ASP A 185 -3.42 -7.09 1.26
CA ASP A 185 -2.99 -8.08 2.25
C ASP A 185 -3.97 -9.27 2.26
N LYS A 186 -3.49 -10.43 2.69
CA LYS A 186 -4.28 -11.67 2.79
C LYS A 186 -5.05 -11.78 4.10
N ASN A 187 -4.70 -10.96 5.11
CA ASN A 187 -5.29 -11.02 6.44
C ASN A 187 -6.61 -10.24 6.52
N ILE A 188 -7.66 -10.82 5.93
CA ILE A 188 -8.99 -10.21 5.89
C ILE A 188 -9.50 -9.86 7.29
N ARG A 189 -9.24 -10.71 8.31
CA ARG A 189 -9.69 -10.46 9.68
C ARG A 189 -9.11 -9.18 10.26
N ALA A 190 -7.88 -8.86 9.91
CA ALA A 190 -7.25 -7.62 10.34
C ALA A 190 -7.68 -6.41 9.50
N LEU A 191 -8.05 -6.62 8.23
CA LEU A 191 -8.52 -5.58 7.32
C LEU A 191 -9.95 -5.10 7.64
N LEU A 192 -10.87 -6.01 7.94
CA LEU A 192 -12.29 -5.70 8.17
C LEU A 192 -12.52 -4.53 9.15
N PRO A 193 -11.86 -4.46 10.34
CA PRO A 193 -12.11 -3.38 11.30
C PRO A 193 -11.62 -2.01 10.86
N ILE A 194 -10.68 -1.94 9.90
CA ILE A 194 -10.03 -0.69 9.52
C ILE A 194 -10.45 -0.18 8.14
N THR A 195 -11.02 -1.06 7.30
CA THR A 195 -11.31 -0.80 5.89
C THR A 195 -12.78 -0.44 5.71
N GLN A 196 -13.08 0.57 4.92
CA GLN A 196 -14.46 0.96 4.58
C GLN A 196 -14.98 0.27 3.33
N ARG A 197 -14.10 0.01 2.36
CA ARG A 197 -14.43 -0.57 1.06
C ARG A 197 -13.42 -1.61 0.66
N HIS A 198 -13.92 -2.68 0.07
CA HIS A 198 -13.10 -3.77 -0.44
C HIS A 198 -13.34 -3.94 -1.94
N TYR A 199 -12.27 -4.20 -2.67
CA TYR A 199 -12.31 -4.69 -4.04
C TYR A 199 -11.74 -6.10 -4.07
N ILE A 200 -12.39 -7.00 -4.81
CA ILE A 200 -11.89 -8.35 -5.05
C ILE A 200 -11.47 -8.46 -6.50
N MET A 201 -10.22 -8.84 -6.71
CA MET A 201 -9.63 -9.00 -8.03
C MET A 201 -9.52 -10.47 -8.41
N GLN A 202 -9.94 -10.79 -9.65
CA GLN A 202 -9.79 -12.10 -10.26
C GLN A 202 -9.31 -11.93 -11.70
N LYS A 203 -8.22 -12.62 -12.06
CA LYS A 203 -7.68 -12.65 -13.45
C LYS A 203 -7.54 -11.27 -14.10
N GLY A 204 -7.07 -10.28 -13.32
CA GLY A 204 -6.83 -8.92 -13.84
C GLY A 204 -8.04 -8.02 -13.94
N GLU A 205 -9.16 -8.40 -13.34
CA GLU A 205 -10.41 -7.62 -13.32
C GLU A 205 -10.96 -7.50 -11.90
N ILE A 206 -11.74 -6.46 -11.62
CA ILE A 206 -12.49 -6.34 -10.37
C ILE A 206 -13.80 -7.11 -10.52
N CYS A 207 -13.92 -8.23 -9.82
CA CYS A 207 -15.11 -9.08 -9.87
C CYS A 207 -16.16 -8.75 -8.80
N TRP A 208 -15.79 -8.04 -7.75
CA TRP A 208 -16.69 -7.58 -6.69
C TRP A 208 -16.14 -6.34 -6.00
N SER A 209 -17.03 -5.47 -5.54
CA SER A 209 -16.70 -4.37 -4.65
C SER A 209 -17.85 -4.06 -3.72
N GLY A 210 -17.54 -3.73 -2.45
CA GLY A 210 -18.55 -3.39 -1.45
C GLY A 210 -17.94 -3.01 -0.11
N PRO A 211 -18.78 -2.61 0.87
CA PRO A 211 -18.36 -2.30 2.23
C PRO A 211 -18.06 -3.58 3.03
N SER A 212 -17.38 -3.40 4.18
CA SER A 212 -17.00 -4.52 5.08
C SER A 212 -18.18 -5.38 5.50
N GLU A 213 -19.34 -4.76 5.78
CA GLU A 213 -20.54 -5.48 6.19
C GLU A 213 -21.08 -6.44 5.12
N GLU A 214 -21.02 -6.03 3.85
CA GLU A 214 -21.43 -6.87 2.73
C GLU A 214 -20.41 -7.98 2.45
N LEU A 215 -19.12 -7.68 2.62
CA LEU A 215 -18.07 -8.69 2.51
C LEU A 215 -18.25 -9.79 3.56
N GLU A 216 -18.57 -9.43 4.81
CA GLU A 216 -18.83 -10.40 5.87
C GLU A 216 -20.08 -11.25 5.61
N LYS A 217 -21.19 -10.63 5.19
CA LYS A 217 -22.44 -11.34 4.85
C LYS A 217 -22.25 -12.34 3.72
N ASN A 218 -21.48 -12.00 2.71
CA ASN A 218 -21.26 -12.82 1.51
C ASN A 218 -19.95 -13.63 1.57
N ARG A 219 -19.33 -13.72 2.74
CA ARG A 219 -17.98 -14.28 2.89
C ARG A 219 -17.84 -15.70 2.33
N ALA A 220 -18.82 -16.58 2.62
CA ALA A 220 -18.78 -17.96 2.15
C ALA A 220 -18.74 -18.07 0.60
N GLU A 221 -19.41 -17.14 -0.09
CA GLU A 221 -19.38 -17.06 -1.56
C GLU A 221 -18.10 -16.43 -2.06
N LEU A 222 -17.60 -15.39 -1.39
CA LEU A 222 -16.43 -14.61 -1.81
C LEU A 222 -15.11 -15.28 -1.43
N ASP A 223 -15.08 -16.19 -0.46
CA ASP A 223 -13.88 -16.93 -0.04
C ASP A 223 -13.23 -17.67 -1.22
N ARG A 224 -14.00 -18.15 -2.20
CA ARG A 224 -13.47 -18.78 -3.42
C ARG A 224 -12.57 -17.85 -4.26
N TYR A 225 -12.67 -16.54 -4.10
CA TYR A 225 -11.85 -15.54 -4.79
C TYR A 225 -10.67 -15.05 -3.97
N ILE A 226 -10.69 -15.25 -2.65
CA ILE A 226 -9.77 -14.64 -1.70
C ILE A 226 -8.84 -15.69 -1.08
N THR A 227 -9.37 -16.85 -0.69
CA THR A 227 -8.62 -17.98 -0.11
C THR A 227 -8.06 -18.91 -1.17
N LEU A 228 -6.94 -19.59 -0.81
CA LEU A 228 -6.28 -20.60 -1.65
C LEU A 228 -7.16 -21.82 -1.83
#